data_3ca38ce78c99b5328f2d15ff7b5fc455
#
_entry.id   3ca38ce78c99b5328f2d15ff7b5fc455
#
_cell.length_a   1.000
_cell.length_b   1.000
_cell.length_c   1.000
_cell.angle_alpha   90.00
_cell.angle_beta   90.00
_cell.angle_gamma   90.00
#
_symmetry.space_group_name_H-M   'P 1'
#
loop_
_entity.id
_entity.type
_entity.pdbx_description
1 polymer ?
#
loop_
_entity_poly.entity_id
_entity_poly.type
_entity_poly.pdbx_seq_one_letter_code
_entity_poly.pdbx_strand_id
1 'polypeptide(L)'
;MKKLIKKKLKSEDFYKLFKPQLSPKKMLELGVFGGSYFLLNTKEYPKTWFKNAKLSKTFDAKKNRFKVKAGLTRKEWLDKGWIFKEDPLGWFQWYCRFKNGRRISRIDEIQIKRWKAFTRHVTAIKKNCEKGDIHCRRRQRQAILQWAYNPFI
;
A
#
# COMPACT_ATOMS: atom_id res chain seq x y z
N MET A 1 25.42 25.74 -7.75
CA MET A 1 25.39 25.40 -6.32
C MET A 1 24.02 25.48 -5.68
N LYS A 2 23.29 26.57 -5.77
CA LYS A 2 21.94 26.71 -5.18
C LYS A 2 20.91 25.68 -5.74
N LYS A 3 20.98 25.32 -7.04
CA LYS A 3 20.08 24.31 -7.63
C LYS A 3 20.39 22.88 -7.17
N LEU A 4 21.66 22.54 -6.92
CA LEU A 4 22.09 21.24 -6.41
C LEU A 4 21.71 21.06 -4.93
N ILE A 5 21.85 22.11 -4.13
CA ILE A 5 21.47 22.11 -2.72
C ILE A 5 19.93 21.97 -2.58
N LYS A 6 19.14 22.68 -3.42
CA LYS A 6 17.68 22.51 -3.46
C LYS A 6 17.25 21.11 -3.90
N LYS A 7 17.98 20.50 -4.85
CA LYS A 7 17.68 19.13 -5.32
C LYS A 7 18.02 18.09 -4.26
N LYS A 8 19.09 18.27 -3.50
CA LYS A 8 19.48 17.39 -2.39
C LYS A 8 18.52 17.50 -1.21
N LEU A 9 18.11 18.69 -0.83
CA LEU A 9 17.09 18.93 0.20
C LEU A 9 15.74 18.33 -0.20
N LYS A 10 15.34 18.44 -1.48
CA LYS A 10 14.12 17.83 -2.00
C LYS A 10 14.16 16.30 -1.96
N SER A 11 15.32 15.66 -2.19
CA SER A 11 15.45 14.20 -2.17
C SER A 11 15.47 13.62 -0.75
N GLU A 12 15.94 14.39 0.24
CA GLU A 12 15.88 13.99 1.66
C GLU A 12 14.49 14.21 2.26
N ASP A 13 13.74 15.23 1.76
CA ASP A 13 12.41 15.58 2.28
C ASP A 13 11.32 14.58 1.92
N PHE A 14 11.44 13.82 0.83
CA PHE A 14 10.39 12.88 0.47
C PHE A 14 10.23 11.75 1.49
N TYR A 15 11.29 11.30 2.16
CA TYR A 15 11.18 10.30 3.24
C TYR A 15 10.36 10.83 4.42
N LYS A 16 10.45 12.12 4.72
CA LYS A 16 9.67 12.75 5.78
C LYS A 16 8.18 12.84 5.47
N LEU A 17 7.83 12.84 4.17
CA LEU A 17 6.43 12.85 3.72
C LEU A 17 5.77 11.50 3.92
N PHE A 18 6.53 10.42 3.99
CA PHE A 18 6.00 9.06 4.09
C PHE A 18 5.64 8.74 5.54
N LYS A 19 4.36 8.87 5.84
CA LYS A 19 3.77 8.59 7.16
C LYS A 19 2.64 7.60 7.02
N PRO A 20 2.92 6.33 6.67
CA PRO A 20 1.88 5.32 6.54
C PRO A 20 1.20 5.10 7.89
N GLN A 21 -0.12 4.94 7.85
CA GLN A 21 -0.95 4.80 9.06
C GLN A 21 -1.07 3.36 9.53
N LEU A 22 -0.77 2.40 8.67
CA LEU A 22 -0.83 0.98 8.96
C LEU A 22 0.49 0.31 8.61
N SER A 23 0.95 -0.58 9.49
CA SER A 23 2.08 -1.46 9.19
C SER A 23 1.69 -2.57 8.21
N PRO A 24 2.63 -3.19 7.50
CA PRO A 24 2.33 -4.37 6.68
C PRO A 24 1.63 -5.48 7.49
N LYS A 25 2.09 -5.74 8.71
CA LYS A 25 1.47 -6.71 9.63
C LYS A 25 0.00 -6.40 9.85
N LYS A 26 -0.34 -5.15 10.16
CA LYS A 26 -1.72 -4.72 10.41
C LYS A 26 -2.58 -4.82 9.16
N MET A 27 -2.05 -4.45 7.99
CA MET A 27 -2.74 -4.59 6.71
C MET A 27 -3.10 -6.06 6.43
N LEU A 28 -2.16 -6.96 6.63
CA LEU A 28 -2.37 -8.40 6.44
C LEU A 28 -3.40 -8.97 7.42
N GLU A 29 -3.40 -8.50 8.66
CA GLU A 29 -4.37 -8.90 9.68
C GLU A 29 -5.79 -8.43 9.34
N LEU A 30 -5.93 -7.21 8.84
CA LEU A 30 -7.22 -6.66 8.42
C LEU A 30 -7.77 -7.35 7.18
N GLY A 31 -6.92 -7.70 6.25
CA GLY A 31 -7.28 -8.38 5.01
C GLY A 31 -7.13 -7.49 3.79
N VAL A 32 -6.14 -7.81 2.97
CA VAL A 32 -5.75 -7.06 1.77
C VAL A 32 -5.50 -8.02 0.61
N PHE A 33 -5.68 -7.53 -0.61
CA PHE A 33 -5.33 -8.24 -1.86
C PHE A 33 -5.92 -9.64 -1.97
N GLY A 34 -7.10 -9.87 -1.40
CA GLY A 34 -7.78 -11.16 -1.43
C GLY A 34 -7.01 -12.29 -0.74
N GLY A 35 -6.03 -11.96 0.09
CA GLY A 35 -5.23 -12.91 0.85
C GLY A 35 -4.13 -13.61 0.07
N SER A 36 -3.95 -13.30 -1.23
CA SER A 36 -3.07 -14.08 -2.12
C SER A 36 -1.80 -13.34 -2.58
N TYR A 37 -1.48 -12.21 -1.99
CA TYR A 37 -0.37 -11.36 -2.46
C TYR A 37 1.00 -12.05 -2.41
N PHE A 38 1.30 -12.76 -1.33
CA PHE A 38 2.61 -13.39 -1.10
C PHE A 38 2.60 -14.91 -1.23
N LEU A 39 1.70 -15.48 -1.99
CA LEU A 39 1.48 -16.93 -2.08
C LEU A 39 2.72 -17.82 -2.08
N LEU A 40 3.82 -17.36 -2.64
CA LEU A 40 4.99 -18.19 -2.87
C LEU A 40 6.22 -17.73 -2.08
N ASN A 41 6.16 -16.62 -1.33
CA ASN A 41 7.39 -16.05 -0.74
C ASN A 41 7.17 -15.24 0.54
N THR A 42 6.59 -15.87 1.55
CA THR A 42 6.44 -15.26 2.88
C THR A 42 7.74 -15.28 3.70
N LYS A 43 8.72 -16.07 3.29
CA LYS A 43 9.98 -16.29 4.04
C LYS A 43 10.86 -15.04 4.12
N GLU A 44 10.68 -14.11 3.19
CA GLU A 44 11.46 -12.85 3.17
C GLU A 44 11.13 -11.95 4.37
N TYR A 45 9.95 -12.10 4.96
CA TYR A 45 9.44 -11.20 6.00
C TYR A 45 9.31 -11.90 7.35
N PRO A 46 9.24 -11.14 8.48
CA PRO A 46 9.07 -11.75 9.80
C PRO A 46 7.82 -12.64 9.86
N LYS A 47 7.96 -13.82 10.47
CA LYS A 47 6.84 -14.76 10.64
C LYS A 47 5.65 -14.14 11.38
N THR A 48 5.93 -13.21 12.29
CA THR A 48 4.90 -12.51 13.06
C THR A 48 3.93 -11.72 12.19
N TRP A 49 4.36 -11.28 10.99
CA TRP A 49 3.47 -10.56 10.06
C TRP A 49 2.33 -11.44 9.55
N PHE A 50 2.52 -12.75 9.53
CA PHE A 50 1.56 -13.71 8.95
C PHE A 50 0.77 -14.48 9.99
N LYS A 51 1.08 -14.33 11.28
CA LYS A 51 0.44 -15.10 12.36
C LYS A 51 -1.08 -14.98 12.36
N ASN A 52 -1.60 -13.76 12.19
CA ASN A 52 -3.03 -13.47 12.16
C ASN A 52 -3.48 -12.93 10.79
N ALA A 53 -2.68 -13.12 9.75
CA ALA A 53 -2.98 -12.63 8.41
C ALA A 53 -4.16 -13.37 7.78
N LYS A 54 -4.96 -12.63 7.01
CA LYS A 54 -6.06 -13.20 6.21
C LYS A 54 -5.47 -13.69 4.88
N LEU A 55 -5.13 -14.97 4.81
CA LEU A 55 -4.45 -15.57 3.65
C LEU A 55 -5.36 -16.52 2.89
N SER A 56 -5.12 -16.61 1.58
CA SER A 56 -5.82 -17.52 0.66
C SER A 56 -4.84 -17.97 -0.43
N LYS A 57 -5.04 -19.18 -0.97
CA LYS A 57 -4.24 -19.71 -2.09
C LYS A 57 -4.47 -18.93 -3.39
N THR A 58 -5.70 -18.48 -3.61
CA THR A 58 -6.10 -17.68 -4.74
C THR A 58 -6.79 -16.43 -4.25
N PHE A 59 -6.96 -15.42 -5.12
CA PHE A 59 -7.67 -14.21 -4.76
C PHE A 59 -9.08 -14.54 -4.26
N ASP A 60 -9.38 -14.12 -3.04
CA ASP A 60 -10.69 -14.28 -2.41
C ASP A 60 -11.13 -12.95 -1.79
N ALA A 61 -12.09 -12.28 -2.42
CA ALA A 61 -12.60 -11.00 -1.92
C ALA A 61 -13.16 -11.10 -0.49
N LYS A 62 -13.61 -12.27 -0.06
CA LYS A 62 -14.09 -12.48 1.32
C LYS A 62 -12.99 -12.34 2.36
N LYS A 63 -11.73 -12.49 1.97
CA LYS A 63 -10.56 -12.26 2.84
C LYS A 63 -10.25 -10.79 3.02
N ASN A 64 -10.71 -9.93 2.11
CA ASN A 64 -10.57 -8.48 2.25
C ASN A 64 -11.42 -7.97 3.41
N ARG A 65 -10.91 -6.95 4.12
CA ARG A 65 -11.62 -6.36 5.27
C ARG A 65 -13.04 -5.91 4.90
N PHE A 66 -13.19 -5.31 3.72
CA PHE A 66 -14.48 -4.77 3.26
C PHE A 66 -15.22 -5.72 2.29
N LYS A 67 -14.72 -6.96 2.12
CA LYS A 67 -15.37 -8.02 1.35
C LYS A 67 -15.60 -7.69 -0.12
N VAL A 68 -14.83 -6.78 -0.69
CA VAL A 68 -14.88 -6.36 -2.09
C VAL A 68 -13.49 -6.32 -2.68
N LYS A 69 -13.42 -6.50 -4.00
CA LYS A 69 -12.18 -6.29 -4.75
C LYS A 69 -11.93 -4.80 -4.94
N ALA A 70 -10.69 -4.35 -4.74
CA ALA A 70 -10.30 -2.96 -4.96
C ALA A 70 -8.95 -2.88 -5.66
N GLY A 71 -8.75 -1.82 -6.41
CA GLY A 71 -7.53 -1.55 -7.15
C GLY A 71 -7.43 -2.33 -8.45
N LEU A 72 -6.35 -2.05 -9.18
CA LEU A 72 -6.01 -2.74 -10.42
C LEU A 72 -5.29 -4.06 -10.12
N THR A 73 -5.37 -5.01 -11.06
CA THR A 73 -4.62 -6.27 -10.97
C THR A 73 -3.13 -6.03 -11.23
N ARG A 74 -2.29 -6.98 -10.83
CA ARG A 74 -0.84 -6.94 -11.12
C ARG A 74 -0.59 -6.83 -12.62
N LYS A 75 -1.34 -7.57 -13.45
CA LYS A 75 -1.25 -7.52 -14.90
C LYS A 75 -1.53 -6.12 -15.44
N GLU A 76 -2.59 -5.48 -14.96
CA GLU A 76 -2.94 -4.11 -15.35
C GLU A 76 -1.83 -3.11 -14.96
N TRP A 77 -1.26 -3.25 -13.77
CA TRP A 77 -0.13 -2.43 -13.32
C TRP A 77 1.12 -2.65 -14.19
N LEU A 78 1.39 -3.91 -14.52
CA LEU A 78 2.51 -4.28 -15.38
C LEU A 78 2.35 -3.69 -16.78
N ASP A 79 1.15 -3.82 -17.37
CA ASP A 79 0.83 -3.30 -18.70
C ASP A 79 0.96 -1.77 -18.76
N LYS A 80 0.68 -1.07 -17.65
CA LYS A 80 0.85 0.39 -17.54
C LYS A 80 2.30 0.82 -17.25
N GLY A 81 3.23 -0.11 -17.08
CA GLY A 81 4.62 0.19 -16.74
C GLY A 81 4.83 0.73 -15.32
N TRP A 82 3.92 0.44 -14.40
CA TRP A 82 3.96 0.94 -13.02
C TRP A 82 4.68 0.02 -12.05
N ILE A 83 5.12 -1.15 -12.50
CA ILE A 83 5.82 -2.13 -11.67
C ILE A 83 7.33 -2.02 -11.91
N PHE A 84 8.08 -1.85 -10.82
CA PHE A 84 9.53 -1.92 -10.86
C PHE A 84 9.99 -3.37 -10.87
N LYS A 85 11.04 -3.64 -11.61
CA LYS A 85 11.65 -4.98 -11.68
C LYS A 85 12.17 -5.44 -10.30
N GLU A 86 12.58 -4.50 -9.44
CA GLU A 86 13.04 -4.77 -8.07
C GLU A 86 11.90 -5.26 -7.17
N ASP A 87 10.66 -4.83 -7.46
CA ASP A 87 9.47 -5.19 -6.72
C ASP A 87 8.37 -5.66 -7.68
N PRO A 88 8.52 -6.88 -8.24
CA PRO A 88 7.64 -7.35 -9.31
C PRO A 88 6.19 -7.56 -8.89
N LEU A 89 5.90 -7.64 -7.60
CA LEU A 89 4.53 -7.76 -7.09
C LEU A 89 3.84 -6.40 -6.92
N GLY A 90 4.58 -5.28 -6.95
CA GLY A 90 4.02 -3.94 -6.91
C GLY A 90 4.33 -3.16 -5.64
N TRP A 91 3.52 -2.12 -5.39
CA TRP A 91 3.74 -1.15 -4.32
C TRP A 91 3.82 -1.78 -2.92
N PHE A 92 2.93 -2.72 -2.61
CA PHE A 92 2.91 -3.34 -1.28
C PHE A 92 4.18 -4.14 -1.00
N GLN A 93 4.73 -4.82 -2.01
CA GLN A 93 6.02 -5.49 -1.88
C GLN A 93 7.14 -4.48 -1.58
N TRP A 94 7.15 -3.36 -2.31
CA TRP A 94 8.06 -2.26 -2.01
C TRP A 94 7.90 -1.79 -0.55
N TYR A 95 6.66 -1.57 -0.11
CA TYR A 95 6.38 -1.09 1.24
C TYR A 95 6.89 -2.06 2.32
N CYS A 96 6.65 -3.35 2.14
CA CYS A 96 7.15 -4.37 3.06
C CYS A 96 8.68 -4.37 3.16
N ARG A 97 9.36 -4.26 2.04
CA ARG A 97 10.82 -4.19 1.98
C ARG A 97 11.34 -2.89 2.58
N PHE A 98 10.66 -1.79 2.32
CA PHE A 98 10.96 -0.50 2.93
C PHE A 98 10.85 -0.57 4.47
N LYS A 99 9.81 -1.17 5.00
CA LYS A 99 9.65 -1.37 6.45
C LYS A 99 10.70 -2.28 7.04
N ASN A 100 11.24 -3.21 6.25
CA ASN A 100 12.37 -4.05 6.66
C ASN A 100 13.74 -3.35 6.53
N GLY A 101 13.76 -2.08 6.15
CA GLY A 101 14.96 -1.27 6.14
C GLY A 101 15.62 -1.06 4.77
N ARG A 102 15.07 -1.63 3.69
CA ARG A 102 15.62 -1.40 2.35
C ARG A 102 15.41 0.04 1.89
N ARG A 103 16.45 0.64 1.30
CA ARG A 103 16.39 1.99 0.74
C ARG A 103 16.99 2.01 -0.66
N ILE A 104 16.17 2.36 -1.65
CA ILE A 104 16.58 2.61 -3.04
C ILE A 104 15.96 3.94 -3.45
N SER A 105 16.71 5.03 -3.30
CA SER A 105 16.18 6.40 -3.35
C SER A 105 15.38 6.71 -4.63
N ARG A 106 15.82 6.24 -5.80
CA ARG A 106 15.11 6.47 -7.08
C ARG A 106 13.73 5.80 -7.11
N ILE A 107 13.58 4.65 -6.47
CA ILE A 107 12.31 3.92 -6.39
C ILE A 107 11.46 4.49 -5.25
N ASP A 108 12.06 4.69 -4.09
CA ASP A 108 11.39 5.19 -2.90
C ASP A 108 10.68 6.51 -3.16
N GLU A 109 11.34 7.44 -3.86
CA GLU A 109 10.74 8.72 -4.22
C GLU A 109 9.45 8.56 -5.03
N ILE A 110 9.46 7.70 -6.04
CA ILE A 110 8.30 7.44 -6.90
C ILE A 110 7.18 6.76 -6.10
N GLN A 111 7.51 5.76 -5.31
CA GLN A 111 6.52 5.01 -4.53
C GLN A 111 5.88 5.86 -3.43
N ILE A 112 6.64 6.71 -2.78
CA ILE A 112 6.13 7.67 -1.79
C ILE A 112 5.21 8.71 -2.45
N LYS A 113 5.57 9.21 -3.64
CA LYS A 113 4.71 10.12 -4.41
C LYS A 113 3.38 9.46 -4.79
N ARG A 114 3.40 8.19 -5.23
CA ARG A 114 2.19 7.43 -5.53
C ARG A 114 1.32 7.28 -4.28
N TRP A 115 1.93 6.93 -3.15
CA TRP A 115 1.23 6.83 -1.87
C TRP A 115 0.57 8.17 -1.50
N LYS A 116 1.29 9.26 -1.62
CA LYS A 116 0.75 10.60 -1.30
C LYS A 116 -0.41 10.98 -2.20
N ALA A 117 -0.34 10.65 -3.49
CA ALA A 117 -1.42 10.90 -4.44
C ALA A 117 -2.72 10.15 -4.08
N PHE A 118 -2.61 9.07 -3.31
CA PHE A 118 -3.75 8.28 -2.85
C PHE A 118 -4.61 9.01 -1.81
N THR A 119 -4.13 10.11 -1.22
CA THR A 119 -4.91 10.93 -0.28
C THR A 119 -6.20 11.47 -0.89
N ARG A 120 -6.30 11.58 -2.23
CA ARG A 120 -7.54 11.97 -2.91
C ARG A 120 -8.70 11.03 -2.58
N HIS A 121 -8.43 9.75 -2.39
CA HIS A 121 -9.45 8.76 -2.01
C HIS A 121 -9.87 8.90 -0.55
N VAL A 122 -8.93 9.23 0.34
CA VAL A 122 -9.21 9.56 1.74
C VAL A 122 -10.14 10.78 1.81
N THR A 123 -9.81 11.83 1.08
CA THR A 123 -10.61 13.06 0.99
C THR A 123 -12.02 12.77 0.47
N ALA A 124 -12.14 11.92 -0.58
CA ALA A 124 -13.43 11.56 -1.15
C ALA A 124 -14.32 10.82 -0.14
N ILE A 125 -13.76 9.93 0.67
CA ILE A 125 -14.50 9.24 1.73
C ILE A 125 -15.00 10.25 2.78
N LYS A 126 -14.10 11.10 3.28
CA LYS A 126 -14.45 12.11 4.27
C LYS A 126 -15.54 13.07 3.80
N LYS A 127 -15.52 13.43 2.52
CA LYS A 127 -16.48 14.35 1.91
C LYS A 127 -17.87 13.72 1.70
N ASN A 128 -17.93 12.43 1.40
CA ASN A 128 -19.15 11.77 0.92
C ASN A 128 -19.75 10.78 1.90
N CYS A 129 -19.09 10.50 3.03
CA CYS A 129 -19.56 9.54 4.03
C CYS A 129 -19.64 10.19 5.41
N GLU A 130 -20.61 9.75 6.21
CA GLU A 130 -20.62 10.03 7.63
C GLU A 130 -19.38 9.42 8.30
N LYS A 131 -18.81 10.13 9.26
CA LYS A 131 -17.63 9.66 9.98
C LYS A 131 -17.90 8.31 10.64
N GLY A 132 -17.07 7.33 10.30
CA GLY A 132 -17.18 5.99 10.88
C GLY A 132 -18.19 5.07 10.20
N ASP A 133 -18.90 5.52 9.18
CA ASP A 133 -19.79 4.66 8.39
C ASP A 133 -18.94 3.80 7.43
N ILE A 134 -18.49 2.65 7.91
CA ILE A 134 -17.61 1.73 7.18
C ILE A 134 -18.31 1.02 6.02
N HIS A 135 -19.62 1.11 5.90
CA HIS A 135 -20.38 0.56 4.77
C HIS A 135 -20.46 1.55 3.59
N CYS A 136 -20.17 2.82 3.82
CA CYS A 136 -20.12 3.84 2.81
C CYS A 136 -18.80 3.75 2.03
N ARG A 137 -18.88 3.63 0.70
CA ARG A 137 -17.72 3.56 -0.19
C ARG A 137 -16.72 2.44 0.14
N ARG A 138 -17.21 1.24 0.33
CA ARG A 138 -16.42 0.07 0.74
C ARG A 138 -15.25 -0.23 -0.19
N ARG A 139 -15.43 -0.11 -1.52
CA ARG A 139 -14.36 -0.32 -2.50
C ARG A 139 -13.23 0.69 -2.29
N GLN A 140 -13.57 1.95 -2.10
CA GLN A 140 -12.59 3.02 -1.86
C GLN A 140 -11.89 2.84 -0.52
N ARG A 141 -12.60 2.39 0.51
CA ARG A 141 -12.02 2.05 1.83
C ARG A 141 -11.04 0.88 1.72
N GLN A 142 -11.39 -0.16 0.98
CA GLN A 142 -10.48 -1.29 0.73
C GLN A 142 -9.24 -0.81 -0.02
N ALA A 143 -9.39 0.07 -1.00
CA ALA A 143 -8.27 0.62 -1.77
C ALA A 143 -7.29 1.40 -0.87
N ILE A 144 -7.77 2.30 -0.02
CA ILE A 144 -6.88 3.05 0.87
C ILE A 144 -6.23 2.17 1.94
N LEU A 145 -6.92 1.14 2.41
CA LEU A 145 -6.34 0.14 3.30
C LEU A 145 -5.11 -0.52 2.65
N GLN A 146 -5.22 -0.87 1.37
CA GLN A 146 -4.15 -1.50 0.61
C GLN A 146 -2.96 -0.57 0.31
N TRP A 147 -3.10 0.72 0.63
CA TRP A 147 -2.06 1.73 0.53
C TRP A 147 -1.64 2.29 1.91
N ALA A 148 -1.87 1.53 2.95
CA ALA A 148 -1.45 1.83 4.33
C ALA A 148 -2.11 3.08 4.94
N TYR A 149 -3.30 3.46 4.47
CA TYR A 149 -4.13 4.47 5.12
C TYR A 149 -5.17 3.81 6.02
N ASN A 150 -5.52 4.48 7.13
CA ASN A 150 -6.60 4.03 7.99
C ASN A 150 -7.95 4.08 7.23
N PRO A 151 -8.62 2.94 7.01
CA PRO A 151 -9.87 2.91 6.26
C PRO A 151 -11.12 3.16 7.13
N PHE A 152 -10.95 3.34 8.43
CA PHE A 152 -12.05 3.48 9.39
C PHE A 152 -12.37 4.94 9.75
N ILE A 153 -12.15 5.81 8.82
CA ILE A 153 -12.44 7.26 8.94
C ILE A 153 -13.90 7.60 8.73
#